data_9266106e995258d744325b7587e60f68
#
_entry.id   9266106e995258d744325b7587e60f68
#
_cell.length_a   1.000
_cell.length_b   1.000
_cell.length_c   1.000
_cell.angle_alpha   90.00
_cell.angle_beta   90.00
_cell.angle_gamma   90.00
#
_symmetry.space_group_name_H-M   'P 1'
#
loop_
_entity.id
_entity.type
_entity.pdbx_description
1 polymer ?
#
loop_
_entity_poly.entity_id
_entity_poly.type
_entity_poly.pdbx_seq_one_letter_code
_entity_poly.pdbx_strand_id
1 'polypeptide(L)'
;TAFLCGGTVTDPQKEYNLEFLTGRTNLAKDFEALLAEHEFAPHRTRRNGVNLIYVKSSASVERILAFMGAAEASARMNAQKAVKQLRNQINRQTNCDTANLGKTARANAQTTRAIRFLQEQGALETLPEVLQQAAAMRMENPDLSLTALCACFGPPVSKSGLSHRMKKLEALAEDLRRRLEENAEKEETK
;
A
#
# COMPACT_ATOMS: atom_id res chain seq x y z
N THR A 1 -37.25 -22.48 2.96
CA THR A 1 -37.42 -23.64 2.05
C THR A 1 -36.53 -23.54 0.82
N ALA A 2 -36.49 -22.42 0.05
CA ALA A 2 -35.66 -22.31 -1.18
C ALA A 2 -34.17 -22.62 -0.96
N PHE A 3 -33.59 -22.15 0.14
CA PHE A 3 -32.19 -22.41 0.50
C PHE A 3 -31.93 -23.90 0.77
N LEU A 4 -32.83 -24.59 1.43
CA LEU A 4 -32.71 -26.02 1.72
C LEU A 4 -32.81 -26.90 0.47
N CYS A 5 -33.44 -26.41 -0.61
CA CYS A 5 -33.62 -27.14 -1.84
C CYS A 5 -32.44 -27.00 -2.82
N GLY A 6 -31.67 -25.93 -2.76
CA GLY A 6 -30.62 -25.69 -3.74
C GLY A 6 -29.76 -24.45 -3.44
N GLY A 7 -29.76 -24.03 -2.17
CA GLY A 7 -28.92 -22.92 -1.73
C GLY A 7 -27.58 -23.39 -1.21
N THR A 8 -26.54 -22.61 -1.49
CA THR A 8 -25.20 -22.78 -0.94
C THR A 8 -24.61 -21.45 -0.51
N VAL A 9 -23.85 -21.46 0.59
CA VAL A 9 -23.10 -20.30 1.08
C VAL A 9 -21.63 -20.71 1.14
N THR A 10 -20.77 -19.87 0.56
CA THR A 10 -19.32 -20.07 0.63
C THR A 10 -18.81 -19.63 2.00
N ASP A 11 -17.74 -20.27 2.47
CA ASP A 11 -17.05 -19.87 3.68
C ASP A 11 -16.64 -18.39 3.62
N PRO A 12 -17.12 -17.53 4.54
CA PRO A 12 -16.82 -16.11 4.55
C PRO A 12 -15.33 -15.77 4.69
N GLN A 13 -14.50 -16.71 5.15
CA GLN A 13 -13.04 -16.53 5.18
C GLN A 13 -12.46 -16.48 3.76
N LYS A 14 -13.06 -17.19 2.81
CA LYS A 14 -12.63 -17.22 1.41
C LYS A 14 -13.28 -16.08 0.63
N GLU A 15 -14.57 -16.15 0.45
CA GLU A 15 -15.35 -15.15 -0.30
C GLU A 15 -16.78 -15.04 0.21
N TYR A 16 -17.45 -13.95 -0.13
CA TYR A 16 -18.87 -13.74 0.15
C TYR A 16 -19.66 -14.13 -1.08
N ASN A 17 -20.24 -15.31 -1.06
CA ASN A 17 -21.05 -15.81 -2.16
C ASN A 17 -22.20 -16.67 -1.61
N LEU A 18 -23.40 -16.35 -2.02
CA LEU A 18 -24.60 -17.12 -1.73
C LEU A 18 -25.26 -17.45 -3.07
N GLU A 19 -25.51 -18.71 -3.34
CA GLU A 19 -25.97 -19.24 -4.59
C GLU A 19 -27.23 -20.09 -4.42
N PHE A 20 -28.11 -20.02 -5.44
CA PHE A 20 -29.28 -20.87 -5.56
C PHE A 20 -29.30 -21.51 -6.96
N LEU A 21 -29.47 -22.80 -7.02
CA LEU A 21 -29.50 -23.58 -8.25
C LEU A 21 -30.91 -24.06 -8.56
N THR A 22 -31.35 -23.93 -9.82
CA THR A 22 -32.59 -24.51 -10.31
C THR A 22 -32.53 -24.84 -11.80
N GLY A 23 -33.08 -25.99 -12.19
CA GLY A 23 -33.25 -26.38 -13.59
C GLY A 23 -34.38 -25.60 -14.30
N ARG A 24 -35.30 -24.99 -13.54
CA ARG A 24 -36.51 -24.34 -14.09
C ARG A 24 -36.28 -22.85 -14.34
N THR A 25 -36.27 -22.46 -15.62
CA THR A 25 -35.93 -21.07 -16.01
C THR A 25 -36.93 -20.04 -15.50
N ASN A 26 -38.24 -20.35 -15.51
CA ASN A 26 -39.26 -19.40 -15.00
C ASN A 26 -39.10 -19.20 -13.49
N LEU A 27 -38.90 -20.29 -12.73
CA LEU A 27 -38.66 -20.20 -11.30
C LEU A 27 -37.39 -19.37 -10.99
N ALA A 28 -36.36 -19.49 -11.81
CA ALA A 28 -35.14 -18.69 -11.64
C ALA A 28 -35.40 -17.19 -11.84
N LYS A 29 -36.23 -16.82 -12.83
CA LYS A 29 -36.61 -15.43 -13.09
C LYS A 29 -37.47 -14.85 -11.95
N ASP A 30 -38.46 -15.61 -11.50
CA ASP A 30 -39.36 -15.17 -10.43
C ASP A 30 -38.59 -15.02 -9.11
N PHE A 31 -37.65 -15.92 -8.85
CA PHE A 31 -36.81 -15.86 -7.65
C PHE A 31 -35.80 -14.73 -7.70
N GLU A 32 -35.20 -14.45 -8.86
CA GLU A 32 -34.36 -13.26 -9.07
C GLU A 32 -35.12 -11.97 -8.82
N ALA A 33 -36.37 -11.87 -9.35
CA ALA A 33 -37.24 -10.73 -9.14
C ALA A 33 -37.60 -10.54 -7.66
N LEU A 34 -37.94 -11.61 -6.95
CA LEU A 34 -38.21 -11.59 -5.52
C LEU A 34 -37.03 -11.08 -4.70
N LEU A 35 -35.80 -11.56 -5.01
CA LEU A 35 -34.60 -11.09 -4.32
C LEU A 35 -34.27 -9.63 -4.65
N ALA A 36 -34.55 -9.19 -5.88
CA ALA A 36 -34.37 -7.80 -6.31
C ALA A 36 -35.37 -6.87 -5.61
N GLU A 37 -36.63 -7.27 -5.45
CA GLU A 37 -37.66 -6.53 -4.71
C GLU A 37 -37.24 -6.26 -3.25
N HIS A 38 -36.50 -7.20 -2.65
CA HIS A 38 -35.94 -7.05 -1.31
C HIS A 38 -34.56 -6.37 -1.29
N GLU A 39 -34.12 -5.78 -2.41
CA GLU A 39 -32.86 -5.05 -2.54
C GLU A 39 -31.59 -5.90 -2.24
N PHE A 40 -31.62 -7.19 -2.54
CA PHE A 40 -30.47 -8.07 -2.32
C PHE A 40 -29.47 -8.08 -3.48
N ALA A 41 -29.73 -7.32 -4.55
CA ALA A 41 -28.87 -7.22 -5.74
C ALA A 41 -28.45 -8.60 -6.31
N PRO A 42 -29.41 -9.47 -6.69
CA PRO A 42 -29.11 -10.78 -7.25
C PRO A 42 -28.54 -10.65 -8.66
N HIS A 43 -27.74 -11.64 -9.05
CA HIS A 43 -27.31 -11.85 -10.42
C HIS A 43 -27.75 -13.24 -10.85
N ARG A 44 -28.11 -13.40 -12.15
CA ARG A 44 -28.45 -14.68 -12.71
C ARG A 44 -27.55 -15.04 -13.89
N THR A 45 -27.12 -16.30 -13.91
CA THR A 45 -26.35 -16.89 -15.02
C THR A 45 -26.83 -18.32 -15.27
N ARG A 46 -26.40 -18.93 -16.37
CA ARG A 46 -26.65 -20.32 -16.67
C ARG A 46 -25.34 -21.06 -16.82
N ARG A 47 -25.19 -22.16 -16.06
CA ARG A 47 -23.99 -22.98 -16.08
C ARG A 47 -24.38 -24.45 -16.21
N ASN A 48 -23.84 -25.16 -17.20
CA ASN A 48 -24.12 -26.58 -17.46
C ASN A 48 -25.62 -26.91 -17.55
N GLY A 49 -26.41 -26.04 -18.20
CA GLY A 49 -27.86 -26.22 -18.33
C GLY A 49 -28.70 -25.84 -17.12
N VAL A 50 -28.10 -25.53 -15.97
CA VAL A 50 -28.77 -25.13 -14.73
C VAL A 50 -28.72 -23.61 -14.56
N ASN A 51 -29.80 -23.00 -14.10
CA ASN A 51 -29.82 -21.58 -13.74
C ASN A 51 -29.21 -21.43 -12.34
N LEU A 52 -28.30 -20.47 -12.23
CA LEU A 52 -27.62 -20.05 -11.00
C LEU A 52 -28.03 -18.61 -10.69
N ILE A 53 -28.68 -18.40 -9.55
CA ILE A 53 -28.95 -17.08 -8.98
C ILE A 53 -27.93 -16.89 -7.84
N TYR A 54 -27.19 -15.80 -7.86
CA TYR A 54 -26.15 -15.58 -6.86
C TYR A 54 -26.05 -14.14 -6.39
N VAL A 55 -25.50 -13.98 -5.17
CA VAL A 55 -25.26 -12.69 -4.52
C VAL A 55 -23.84 -12.71 -3.97
N LYS A 56 -23.02 -11.71 -4.33
CA LYS A 56 -21.61 -11.60 -3.93
C LYS A 56 -21.31 -10.49 -2.93
N SER A 57 -22.26 -9.59 -2.70
CA SER A 57 -22.10 -8.54 -1.71
C SER A 57 -22.16 -9.12 -0.29
N SER A 58 -21.14 -8.87 0.54
CA SER A 58 -21.15 -9.30 1.94
C SER A 58 -22.36 -8.77 2.70
N ALA A 59 -22.79 -7.54 2.43
CA ALA A 59 -23.95 -6.93 3.06
C ALA A 59 -25.26 -7.62 2.66
N SER A 60 -25.42 -7.93 1.35
CA SER A 60 -26.60 -8.63 0.87
C SER A 60 -26.67 -10.08 1.35
N VAL A 61 -25.54 -10.79 1.37
CA VAL A 61 -25.49 -12.17 1.90
C VAL A 61 -25.87 -12.20 3.39
N GLU A 62 -25.33 -11.27 4.18
CA GLU A 62 -25.67 -11.12 5.61
C GLU A 62 -27.18 -10.84 5.80
N ARG A 63 -27.74 -9.91 5.02
CA ARG A 63 -29.17 -9.57 5.07
C ARG A 63 -30.06 -10.76 4.66
N ILE A 64 -29.67 -11.52 3.62
CA ILE A 64 -30.42 -12.71 3.19
C ILE A 64 -30.39 -13.79 4.28
N LEU A 65 -29.24 -14.02 4.91
CA LEU A 65 -29.13 -14.99 6.03
C LEU A 65 -30.05 -14.58 7.20
N ALA A 66 -30.06 -13.30 7.56
CA ALA A 66 -30.97 -12.79 8.59
C ALA A 66 -32.44 -12.93 8.16
N PHE A 67 -32.78 -12.58 6.90
CA PHE A 67 -34.12 -12.70 6.33
C PHE A 67 -34.64 -14.16 6.33
N MET A 68 -33.74 -15.12 6.09
CA MET A 68 -34.07 -16.55 6.15
C MET A 68 -34.21 -17.09 7.58
N GLY A 69 -33.98 -16.29 8.62
CA GLY A 69 -34.02 -16.71 10.02
C GLY A 69 -32.70 -17.33 10.51
N ALA A 70 -31.61 -17.29 9.72
CA ALA A 70 -30.30 -17.80 10.10
C ALA A 70 -29.47 -16.73 10.85
N ALA A 71 -30.04 -16.18 11.93
CA ALA A 71 -29.47 -15.06 12.67
C ALA A 71 -28.03 -15.34 13.20
N GLU A 72 -27.80 -16.56 13.67
CA GLU A 72 -26.49 -16.98 14.16
C GLU A 72 -25.44 -17.02 13.03
N ALA A 73 -25.79 -17.49 11.85
CA ALA A 73 -24.93 -17.50 10.69
C ALA A 73 -24.60 -16.08 10.21
N SER A 74 -25.61 -15.19 10.20
CA SER A 74 -25.44 -13.76 9.91
C SER A 74 -24.49 -13.09 10.92
N ALA A 75 -24.66 -13.33 12.22
CA ALA A 75 -23.79 -12.79 13.26
C ALA A 75 -22.33 -13.29 13.14
N ARG A 76 -22.15 -14.60 12.90
CA ARG A 76 -20.80 -15.17 12.64
C ARG A 76 -20.12 -14.55 11.42
N MET A 77 -20.86 -14.35 10.34
CA MET A 77 -20.36 -13.71 9.13
C MET A 77 -19.94 -12.25 9.38
N ASN A 78 -20.73 -11.51 10.16
CA ASN A 78 -20.42 -10.13 10.53
C ASN A 78 -19.15 -10.04 11.39
N ALA A 79 -18.97 -10.92 12.37
CA ALA A 79 -17.75 -11.02 13.18
C ALA A 79 -16.51 -11.31 12.31
N GLN A 80 -16.60 -12.26 11.38
CA GLN A 80 -15.50 -12.58 10.47
C GLN A 80 -15.16 -11.42 9.52
N LYS A 81 -16.17 -10.69 9.06
CA LYS A 81 -15.99 -9.48 8.24
C LYS A 81 -15.19 -8.41 9.00
N ALA A 82 -15.53 -8.16 10.27
CA ALA A 82 -14.82 -7.21 11.12
C ALA A 82 -13.34 -7.60 11.30
N VAL A 83 -13.07 -8.87 11.57
CA VAL A 83 -11.69 -9.39 11.69
C VAL A 83 -10.92 -9.25 10.37
N LYS A 84 -11.55 -9.55 9.24
CA LYS A 84 -10.92 -9.42 7.91
C LYS A 84 -10.60 -7.95 7.58
N GLN A 85 -11.51 -7.04 7.90
CA GLN A 85 -11.31 -5.59 7.72
C GLN A 85 -10.14 -5.09 8.58
N LEU A 86 -10.10 -5.46 9.85
CA LEU A 86 -9.01 -5.09 10.77
C LEU A 86 -7.65 -5.63 10.26
N ARG A 87 -7.59 -6.89 9.86
CA ARG A 87 -6.38 -7.49 9.29
C ARG A 87 -5.90 -6.76 8.03
N ASN A 88 -6.84 -6.43 7.14
CA ASN A 88 -6.51 -5.68 5.92
C ASN A 88 -6.00 -4.27 6.24
N GLN A 89 -6.56 -3.60 7.25
CA GLN A 89 -6.11 -2.29 7.69
C GLN A 89 -4.69 -2.36 8.26
N ILE A 90 -4.42 -3.33 9.14
CA ILE A 90 -3.07 -3.56 9.71
C ILE A 90 -2.07 -3.85 8.60
N ASN A 91 -2.39 -4.74 7.66
CA ASN A 91 -1.50 -5.07 6.53
C ASN A 91 -1.18 -3.84 5.67
N ARG A 92 -2.18 -3.00 5.37
CA ARG A 92 -1.97 -1.76 4.62
C ARG A 92 -1.07 -0.79 5.37
N GLN A 93 -1.28 -0.64 6.68
CA GLN A 93 -0.45 0.21 7.52
C GLN A 93 0.99 -0.30 7.55
N THR A 94 1.20 -1.59 7.82
CA THR A 94 2.52 -2.22 7.84
C THR A 94 3.25 -2.07 6.50
N ASN A 95 2.54 -2.29 5.38
CA ASN A 95 3.13 -2.12 4.05
C ASN A 95 3.54 -0.66 3.79
N CYS A 96 2.71 0.29 4.22
CA CYS A 96 3.01 1.72 4.12
C CYS A 96 4.25 2.09 4.94
N ASP A 97 4.32 1.63 6.19
CA ASP A 97 5.44 1.92 7.10
C ASP A 97 6.74 1.29 6.59
N THR A 98 6.68 0.04 6.12
CA THR A 98 7.82 -0.65 5.51
C THR A 98 8.32 0.07 4.25
N ALA A 99 7.40 0.50 3.37
CA ALA A 99 7.77 1.23 2.16
C ALA A 99 8.40 2.60 2.48
N ASN A 100 7.88 3.31 3.48
CA ASN A 100 8.41 4.58 3.94
C ASN A 100 9.81 4.42 4.57
N LEU A 101 9.99 3.40 5.40
CA LEU A 101 11.30 3.07 6.00
C LEU A 101 12.32 2.75 4.90
N GLY A 102 11.94 1.91 3.92
CA GLY A 102 12.82 1.57 2.80
C GLY A 102 13.19 2.79 1.94
N LYS A 103 12.25 3.71 1.68
CA LYS A 103 12.54 4.96 0.96
C LYS A 103 13.50 5.85 1.75
N THR A 104 13.28 5.99 3.05
CA THR A 104 14.15 6.79 3.93
C THR A 104 15.56 6.21 3.98
N ALA A 105 15.70 4.91 4.16
CA ALA A 105 16.99 4.25 4.19
C ALA A 105 17.77 4.42 2.87
N ARG A 106 17.11 4.27 1.72
CA ARG A 106 17.73 4.48 0.40
C ARG A 106 18.19 5.93 0.21
N ALA A 107 17.35 6.90 0.55
CA ALA A 107 17.69 8.33 0.46
C ALA A 107 18.88 8.67 1.38
N ASN A 108 18.86 8.18 2.60
CA ASN A 108 19.97 8.37 3.55
C ASN A 108 21.28 7.78 3.02
N ALA A 109 21.24 6.56 2.52
CA ALA A 109 22.41 5.90 1.95
C ALA A 109 22.96 6.61 0.70
N GLN A 110 22.07 7.17 -0.13
CA GLN A 110 22.47 7.97 -1.29
C GLN A 110 23.18 9.25 -0.86
N THR A 111 22.56 10.01 0.04
CA THR A 111 23.15 11.27 0.57
C THR A 111 24.48 11.00 1.27
N THR A 112 24.56 9.96 2.10
CA THR A 112 25.80 9.59 2.81
C THR A 112 26.92 9.24 1.84
N ARG A 113 26.64 8.50 0.76
CA ARG A 113 27.61 8.18 -0.29
C ARG A 113 28.09 9.43 -1.02
N ALA A 114 27.19 10.36 -1.32
CA ALA A 114 27.53 11.61 -1.97
C ALA A 114 28.46 12.47 -1.08
N ILE A 115 28.14 12.57 0.21
CA ILE A 115 28.97 13.32 1.17
C ILE A 115 30.37 12.70 1.31
N ARG A 116 30.47 11.37 1.45
CA ARG A 116 31.78 10.67 1.52
C ARG A 116 32.60 10.94 0.27
N PHE A 117 32.01 10.84 -0.89
CA PHE A 117 32.70 11.13 -2.15
C PHE A 117 33.23 12.57 -2.19
N LEU A 118 32.41 13.57 -1.82
CA LEU A 118 32.87 14.97 -1.74
C LEU A 118 34.02 15.15 -0.74
N GLN A 119 33.99 14.42 0.38
CA GLN A 119 35.02 14.45 1.40
C GLN A 119 36.35 13.82 0.90
N GLU A 120 36.27 12.66 0.25
CA GLU A 120 37.41 11.96 -0.33
C GLU A 120 38.09 12.78 -1.42
N GLN A 121 37.34 13.58 -2.15
CA GLN A 121 37.87 14.48 -3.18
C GLN A 121 38.32 15.85 -2.65
N GLY A 122 38.24 16.09 -1.32
CA GLY A 122 38.57 17.39 -0.72
C GLY A 122 37.63 18.52 -1.09
N ALA A 123 36.51 18.22 -1.77
CA ALA A 123 35.60 19.20 -2.26
C ALA A 123 34.62 19.71 -1.18
N LEU A 124 34.36 18.92 -0.12
CA LEU A 124 33.43 19.25 0.94
C LEU A 124 33.85 20.53 1.69
N GLU A 125 35.16 20.73 1.93
CA GLU A 125 35.71 21.85 2.66
C GLU A 125 35.60 23.17 1.91
N THR A 126 35.44 23.13 0.59
CA THR A 126 35.29 24.31 -0.27
C THR A 126 33.82 24.79 -0.38
N LEU A 127 32.88 24.02 0.16
CA LEU A 127 31.46 24.34 0.11
C LEU A 127 31.09 25.40 1.17
N PRO A 128 29.94 26.09 0.97
CA PRO A 128 29.41 26.98 2.00
C PRO A 128 29.20 26.25 3.34
N GLU A 129 29.50 26.93 4.46
CA GLU A 129 29.42 26.37 5.81
C GLU A 129 28.09 25.66 6.13
N VAL A 130 26.99 26.21 5.62
CA VAL A 130 25.65 25.65 5.77
C VAL A 130 25.51 24.24 5.16
N LEU A 131 26.27 23.95 4.07
CA LEU A 131 26.30 22.61 3.46
C LEU A 131 27.25 21.70 4.21
N GLN A 132 28.39 22.19 4.69
CA GLN A 132 29.32 21.45 5.52
C GLN A 132 28.65 20.98 6.82
N GLN A 133 27.94 21.86 7.51
CA GLN A 133 27.16 21.52 8.71
C GLN A 133 26.09 20.48 8.43
N ALA A 134 25.38 20.60 7.31
CA ALA A 134 24.36 19.62 6.91
C ALA A 134 24.98 18.25 6.62
N ALA A 135 26.16 18.23 5.98
CA ALA A 135 26.90 17.01 5.71
C ALA A 135 27.40 16.34 7.01
N ALA A 136 28.02 17.09 7.90
CA ALA A 136 28.50 16.61 9.21
C ALA A 136 27.34 15.98 10.00
N MET A 137 26.22 16.70 10.15
CA MET A 137 25.06 16.22 10.89
C MET A 137 24.47 14.92 10.29
N ARG A 138 24.46 14.76 8.96
CA ARG A 138 24.04 13.53 8.28
C ARG A 138 25.02 12.38 8.51
N MET A 139 26.32 12.65 8.52
CA MET A 139 27.35 11.63 8.74
C MET A 139 27.35 11.12 10.17
N GLU A 140 27.09 11.99 11.15
CA GLU A 140 26.95 11.62 12.57
C GLU A 140 25.67 10.82 12.82
N ASN A 141 24.60 11.06 12.04
CA ASN A 141 23.29 10.48 12.24
C ASN A 141 22.75 9.85 10.93
N PRO A 142 23.37 8.79 10.42
CA PRO A 142 23.07 8.23 9.10
C PRO A 142 21.66 7.63 8.99
N ASP A 143 21.12 7.12 10.08
CA ASP A 143 19.83 6.39 10.09
C ASP A 143 18.63 7.29 10.38
N LEU A 144 18.85 8.50 10.89
CA LEU A 144 17.75 9.40 11.23
C LEU A 144 16.97 9.84 9.98
N SER A 145 15.63 9.86 10.11
CA SER A 145 14.78 10.49 9.11
C SER A 145 15.11 11.97 8.98
N LEU A 146 14.81 12.59 7.83
CA LEU A 146 15.06 14.01 7.62
C LEU A 146 14.38 14.89 8.69
N THR A 147 13.18 14.49 9.13
CA THR A 147 12.43 15.20 10.17
C THR A 147 13.13 15.11 11.52
N ALA A 148 13.64 13.95 11.91
CA ALA A 148 14.39 13.77 13.14
C ALA A 148 15.72 14.52 13.08
N LEU A 149 16.40 14.48 11.95
CA LEU A 149 17.67 15.18 11.73
C LEU A 149 17.53 16.72 11.87
N CYS A 150 16.39 17.30 11.47
CA CYS A 150 16.15 18.73 11.64
C CYS A 150 16.22 19.18 13.10
N ALA A 151 15.82 18.33 14.02
CA ALA A 151 15.84 18.62 15.46
C ALA A 151 17.25 18.60 16.08
N CYS A 152 18.22 18.00 15.39
CA CYS A 152 19.62 17.93 15.84
C CYS A 152 20.39 19.24 15.62
N PHE A 153 19.82 20.17 14.83
CA PHE A 153 20.45 21.49 14.62
C PHE A 153 20.09 22.46 15.73
N GLY A 154 21.04 23.29 16.10
CA GLY A 154 20.83 24.39 17.03
C GLY A 154 21.17 25.74 16.37
N PRO A 155 20.18 26.55 15.93
CA PRO A 155 18.73 26.38 16.00
C PRO A 155 18.16 25.36 15.02
N PRO A 156 16.95 24.78 15.28
CA PRO A 156 16.32 23.81 14.41
C PRO A 156 16.08 24.34 12.99
N VAL A 157 16.34 23.50 11.99
CA VAL A 157 16.13 23.87 10.58
C VAL A 157 14.81 23.28 10.06
N SER A 158 14.22 23.91 9.05
CA SER A 158 13.02 23.37 8.42
C SER A 158 13.34 22.11 7.60
N LYS A 159 12.39 21.18 7.54
CA LYS A 159 12.52 19.95 6.73
C LYS A 159 12.78 20.26 5.25
N SER A 160 12.11 21.28 4.70
CA SER A 160 12.30 21.72 3.32
C SER A 160 13.70 22.28 3.08
N GLY A 161 14.19 23.11 4.00
CA GLY A 161 15.54 23.67 3.95
C GLY A 161 16.60 22.58 4.01
N LEU A 162 16.48 21.63 4.96
CA LEU A 162 17.42 20.51 5.07
C LEU A 162 17.34 19.59 3.84
N SER A 163 16.15 19.30 3.33
CA SER A 163 15.97 18.52 2.10
C SER A 163 16.67 19.17 0.90
N HIS A 164 16.58 20.49 0.78
CA HIS A 164 17.26 21.23 -0.28
C HIS A 164 18.78 21.12 -0.15
N ARG A 165 19.32 21.24 1.07
CA ARG A 165 20.78 21.10 1.33
C ARG A 165 21.28 19.70 0.97
N MET A 166 20.53 18.63 1.34
CA MET A 166 20.89 17.25 1.00
C MET A 166 20.92 17.03 -0.52
N LYS A 167 19.87 17.47 -1.23
CA LYS A 167 19.82 17.39 -2.70
C LYS A 167 20.95 18.17 -3.36
N LYS A 168 21.35 19.32 -2.80
CA LYS A 168 22.46 20.10 -3.34
C LYS A 168 23.79 19.39 -3.15
N LEU A 169 24.01 18.71 -2.01
CA LEU A 169 25.21 17.88 -1.83
C LEU A 169 25.24 16.70 -2.81
N GLU A 170 24.12 16.04 -3.05
CA GLU A 170 24.00 14.96 -4.04
C GLU A 170 24.31 15.47 -5.47
N ALA A 171 23.75 16.60 -5.85
CA ALA A 171 23.99 17.20 -7.16
C ALA A 171 25.44 17.62 -7.38
N LEU A 172 26.09 18.18 -6.35
CA LEU A 172 27.50 18.56 -6.40
C LEU A 172 28.42 17.34 -6.53
N ALA A 173 28.09 16.26 -5.82
CA ALA A 173 28.85 15.00 -5.93
C ALA A 173 28.73 14.39 -7.34
N GLU A 174 27.54 14.42 -7.92
CA GLU A 174 27.31 13.91 -9.27
C GLU A 174 28.01 14.75 -10.34
N ASP A 175 27.99 16.08 -10.22
CA ASP A 175 28.69 16.98 -11.13
C ASP A 175 30.21 16.79 -11.06
N LEU A 176 30.75 16.64 -9.84
CA LEU A 176 32.18 16.38 -9.66
C LEU A 176 32.59 15.02 -10.25
N ARG A 177 31.79 13.97 -10.05
CA ARG A 177 32.06 12.65 -10.62
C ARG A 177 32.12 12.72 -12.15
N ARG A 178 31.14 13.34 -12.78
CA ARG A 178 31.10 13.52 -14.22
C ARG A 178 32.34 14.26 -14.75
N ARG A 179 32.77 15.32 -14.08
CA ARG A 179 33.96 16.07 -14.49
C ARG A 179 35.24 15.25 -14.39
N LEU A 180 35.35 14.40 -13.37
CA LEU A 180 36.51 13.50 -13.22
C LEU A 180 36.53 12.43 -14.31
N GLU A 181 35.37 11.87 -14.67
CA GLU A 181 35.21 10.91 -15.77
C GLU A 181 35.61 11.56 -17.11
N GLU A 182 35.09 12.75 -17.44
CA GLU A 182 35.42 13.49 -18.67
C GLU A 182 36.93 13.84 -18.76
N ASN A 183 37.59 14.11 -17.63
CA ASN A 183 39.03 14.39 -17.61
C ASN A 183 39.87 13.12 -17.81
N ALA A 184 39.46 12.01 -17.20
CA ALA A 184 40.15 10.73 -17.39
C ALA A 184 40.08 10.26 -18.85
N GLU A 185 38.92 10.37 -19.51
CA GLU A 185 38.78 10.05 -20.93
C GLU A 185 39.66 10.92 -21.86
N LYS A 186 39.89 12.19 -21.49
CA LYS A 186 40.76 13.10 -22.26
C LYS A 186 42.22 12.78 -22.09
N GLU A 187 42.62 12.22 -20.95
CA GLU A 187 44.02 11.80 -20.68
C GLU A 187 44.37 10.49 -21.39
N GLU A 188 43.38 9.53 -21.48
CA GLU A 188 43.58 8.27 -22.19
C GLU A 188 43.64 8.44 -23.73
N THR A 189 43.12 9.57 -24.26
CA THR A 189 43.05 9.83 -25.69
C THR A 189 44.29 10.65 -26.21
N LYS A 190 45.24 10.91 -25.33
CA LYS A 190 46.46 11.70 -25.61
C LYS A 190 47.72 10.84 -25.60
#